data_f0a033ccefe78c7cefd7c7dd4694730d
#
_entry.id   f0a033ccefe78c7cefd7c7dd4694730d
#
_cell.length_a   1.000
_cell.length_b   1.000
_cell.length_c   1.000
_cell.angle_alpha   90.00
_cell.angle_beta   90.00
_cell.angle_gamma   90.00
#
_symmetry.space_group_name_H-M   'P 1'
#
loop_
_entity.id
_entity.type
_entity.pdbx_description
1 polymer ?
#
loop_
_entity_poly.entity_id
_entity_poly.type
_entity_poly.pdbx_seq_one_letter_code
_entity_poly.pdbx_strand_id
1 'polypeptide(L)'
;MLSNIKAVADKFGCEFREDAPMSDYTSFKTGGPAELVIMPNSIEALSALISACRESEIKPYIIGNGSNILVSDNGLRGVVLRLAKGLSELKCLGDGVIYADAGVSLSKLCAFALSNNLSGLEFAYGIPGTAGGAAYMNAGAYGGEMKDVLCSVSHINFDGEVGCFEKENLKLGYRCSAYTDSNLIITGLTLKLKNGDYDEIKAAMNLNLNKRKSKQPLEYPSAGSTFKRPVGYFAGGLIEQCGLKGYSIGGAEVSEKHAGFIINKGGATTNDVLSLIKYVQNKVLSLIHISEPT
;
A
#
# COMPACT_ATOMS: atom_id res chain seq x y z
N MET A 1 -8.21 16.28 23.40
CA MET A 1 -8.26 15.03 22.61
C MET A 1 -6.87 14.62 22.10
N LEU A 2 -6.22 15.36 21.21
CA LEU A 2 -4.87 14.98 20.70
C LEU A 2 -3.76 15.01 21.76
N SER A 3 -3.89 15.81 22.81
CA SER A 3 -2.89 15.89 23.90
C SER A 3 -2.67 14.56 24.64
N ASN A 4 -3.74 13.79 24.89
CA ASN A 4 -3.64 12.47 25.49
C ASN A 4 -2.89 11.49 24.58
N ILE A 5 -3.22 11.50 23.28
CA ILE A 5 -2.60 10.61 22.28
C ILE A 5 -1.10 10.94 22.12
N LYS A 6 -0.75 12.25 22.14
CA LYS A 6 0.66 12.68 22.13
C LYS A 6 1.43 12.23 23.37
N ALA A 7 0.80 12.34 24.55
CA ALA A 7 1.40 11.87 25.80
C ALA A 7 1.69 10.36 25.78
N VAL A 8 0.79 9.57 25.15
CA VAL A 8 1.05 8.14 24.92
C VAL A 8 2.19 7.93 23.95
N ALA A 9 2.25 8.69 22.83
CA ALA A 9 3.35 8.59 21.88
C ALA A 9 4.70 8.89 22.55
N ASP A 10 4.76 9.97 23.33
CA ASP A 10 5.97 10.35 24.09
C ASP A 10 6.37 9.25 25.10
N LYS A 11 5.41 8.70 25.84
CA LYS A 11 5.66 7.61 26.81
C LYS A 11 6.32 6.39 26.18
N PHE A 12 5.95 6.06 24.93
CA PHE A 12 6.53 4.94 24.20
C PHE A 12 7.73 5.35 23.32
N GLY A 13 8.13 6.63 23.32
CA GLY A 13 9.20 7.14 22.46
C GLY A 13 8.88 7.02 20.97
N CYS A 14 7.60 7.13 20.59
CA CYS A 14 7.18 7.14 19.21
C CYS A 14 7.47 8.50 18.58
N GLU A 15 8.06 8.49 17.39
CA GLU A 15 8.18 9.70 16.58
C GLU A 15 6.80 10.17 16.15
N PHE A 16 6.52 11.49 16.26
CA PHE A 16 5.29 12.07 15.73
C PHE A 16 5.52 13.48 15.16
N ARG A 17 4.60 13.92 14.33
CA ARG A 17 4.61 15.25 13.73
C ARG A 17 3.19 15.82 13.66
N GLU A 18 3.03 17.05 14.13
CA GLU A 18 1.79 17.83 14.02
C GLU A 18 1.76 18.60 12.70
N ASP A 19 0.56 18.91 12.21
CA ASP A 19 0.31 19.62 10.96
C ASP A 19 1.17 19.12 9.79
N ALA A 20 1.32 17.79 9.74
CA ALA A 20 2.25 17.12 8.85
C ALA A 20 1.70 17.03 7.42
N PRO A 21 2.36 17.64 6.40
CA PRO A 21 1.88 17.55 5.03
C PRO A 21 1.90 16.09 4.56
N MET A 22 0.73 15.57 4.18
CA MET A 22 0.61 14.18 3.75
C MET A 22 1.36 13.90 2.45
N SER A 23 1.71 14.92 1.68
CA SER A 23 2.64 14.80 0.54
C SER A 23 4.01 14.22 0.92
N ASP A 24 4.46 14.36 2.18
CA ASP A 24 5.69 13.75 2.69
C ASP A 24 5.51 12.23 2.94
N TYR A 25 4.27 11.77 3.12
CA TYR A 25 3.91 10.41 3.52
C TYR A 25 3.19 9.62 2.43
N THR A 26 2.99 10.21 1.25
CA THR A 26 2.40 9.56 0.08
C THR A 26 3.40 9.45 -1.07
N SER A 27 3.35 8.36 -1.82
CA SER A 27 4.17 8.21 -3.03
C SER A 27 3.70 9.10 -4.18
N PHE A 28 2.46 9.56 -4.13
CA PHE A 28 1.89 10.51 -5.10
C PHE A 28 2.42 11.94 -4.91
N LYS A 29 2.98 12.23 -3.73
CA LYS A 29 3.44 13.58 -3.35
C LYS A 29 2.33 14.64 -3.40
N THR A 30 1.11 14.22 -3.05
CA THR A 30 -0.09 15.07 -2.87
C THR A 30 -0.68 14.86 -1.49
N GLY A 31 -1.55 15.76 -1.08
CA GLY A 31 -2.27 15.73 0.18
C GLY A 31 -1.88 16.85 1.13
N GLY A 32 -2.88 17.51 1.69
CA GLY A 32 -2.75 18.56 2.69
C GLY A 32 -2.30 18.04 4.06
N PRO A 33 -2.29 18.90 5.11
CA PRO A 33 -1.77 18.53 6.41
C PRO A 33 -2.67 17.51 7.13
N ALA A 34 -2.05 16.55 7.81
CA ALA A 34 -2.69 15.74 8.84
C ALA A 34 -2.45 16.40 10.20
N GLU A 35 -3.49 16.48 11.04
CA GLU A 35 -3.36 17.11 12.37
C GLU A 35 -2.27 16.43 13.21
N LEU A 36 -2.16 15.10 13.12
CA LEU A 36 -1.14 14.33 13.85
C LEU A 36 -0.77 13.06 13.09
N VAL A 37 0.49 12.90 12.76
CA VAL A 37 1.07 11.64 12.24
C VAL A 37 1.96 11.04 13.30
N ILE A 38 1.72 9.79 13.70
CA ILE A 38 2.52 9.05 14.69
C ILE A 38 3.11 7.80 14.04
N MET A 39 4.34 7.46 14.38
CA MET A 39 5.03 6.24 13.95
C MET A 39 5.22 5.29 15.13
N PRO A 40 4.26 4.35 15.38
CA PRO A 40 4.39 3.37 16.44
C PRO A 40 5.65 2.52 16.24
N ASN A 41 6.46 2.37 17.26
CA ASN A 41 7.74 1.66 17.21
C ASN A 41 7.65 0.21 17.72
N SER A 42 6.50 -0.19 18.24
CA SER A 42 6.22 -1.57 18.69
C SER A 42 4.71 -1.86 18.62
N ILE A 43 4.35 -3.13 18.78
CA ILE A 43 2.93 -3.57 18.86
C ILE A 43 2.28 -3.03 20.14
N GLU A 44 3.01 -2.97 21.24
CA GLU A 44 2.54 -2.41 22.52
C GLU A 44 2.25 -0.91 22.38
N ALA A 45 3.14 -0.17 21.72
CA ALA A 45 2.92 1.25 21.42
C ALA A 45 1.70 1.45 20.50
N LEU A 46 1.55 0.63 19.47
CA LEU A 46 0.39 0.66 18.59
C LEU A 46 -0.91 0.41 19.35
N SER A 47 -0.94 -0.63 20.21
CA SER A 47 -2.10 -0.97 21.04
C SER A 47 -2.48 0.19 21.98
N ALA A 48 -1.49 0.78 22.66
CA ALA A 48 -1.70 1.92 23.56
C ALA A 48 -2.23 3.16 22.80
N LEU A 49 -1.71 3.44 21.59
CA LEU A 49 -2.18 4.54 20.75
C LEU A 49 -3.62 4.31 20.24
N ILE A 50 -3.97 3.07 19.89
CA ILE A 50 -5.34 2.71 19.50
C ILE A 50 -6.28 2.95 20.70
N SER A 51 -5.91 2.52 21.91
CA SER A 51 -6.70 2.75 23.13
C SER A 51 -6.90 4.24 23.41
N ALA A 52 -5.84 5.05 23.30
CA ALA A 52 -5.91 6.50 23.47
C ALA A 52 -6.78 7.18 22.40
N CYS A 53 -6.72 6.71 21.15
CA CYS A 53 -7.59 7.17 20.08
C CYS A 53 -9.06 6.84 20.36
N ARG A 54 -9.35 5.63 20.84
CA ARG A 54 -10.72 5.20 21.23
C ARG A 54 -11.26 6.04 22.37
N GLU A 55 -10.49 6.25 23.45
CA GLU A 55 -10.87 7.10 24.57
C GLU A 55 -11.13 8.56 24.17
N SER A 56 -10.48 9.01 23.11
CA SER A 56 -10.66 10.34 22.51
C SER A 56 -11.73 10.39 21.43
N GLU A 57 -12.44 9.28 21.17
CA GLU A 57 -13.45 9.12 20.09
C GLU A 57 -12.89 9.43 18.69
N ILE A 58 -11.60 9.17 18.47
CA ILE A 58 -10.91 9.39 17.19
C ILE A 58 -10.63 8.04 16.54
N LYS A 59 -11.16 7.83 15.33
CA LYS A 59 -10.77 6.68 14.49
C LYS A 59 -9.49 7.04 13.71
N PRO A 60 -8.33 6.41 13.99
CA PRO A 60 -7.10 6.74 13.29
C PRO A 60 -7.09 6.18 11.86
N TYR A 61 -6.40 6.88 10.97
CA TYR A 61 -6.04 6.38 9.66
C TYR A 61 -4.76 5.54 9.75
N ILE A 62 -4.80 4.32 9.22
CA ILE A 62 -3.66 3.40 9.25
C ILE A 62 -2.99 3.40 7.88
N ILE A 63 -1.71 3.71 7.82
CA ILE A 63 -0.95 3.71 6.57
C ILE A 63 0.37 2.95 6.70
N GLY A 64 0.80 2.34 5.59
CA GLY A 64 2.17 1.84 5.41
C GLY A 64 3.05 2.92 4.77
N ASN A 65 3.57 2.64 3.57
CA ASN A 65 4.37 3.60 2.79
C ASN A 65 3.54 4.67 2.04
N GLY A 66 2.22 4.69 2.18
CA GLY A 66 1.36 5.62 1.45
C GLY A 66 1.41 5.47 -0.08
N SER A 67 1.72 4.26 -0.57
CA SER A 67 1.94 3.99 -2.00
C SER A 67 0.68 3.60 -2.79
N ASN A 68 -0.47 3.55 -2.12
CA ASN A 68 -1.76 3.19 -2.73
C ASN A 68 -2.91 4.07 -2.21
N ILE A 69 -2.60 5.32 -1.85
CA ILE A 69 -3.57 6.27 -1.32
C ILE A 69 -3.46 7.62 -2.02
N LEU A 70 -4.58 8.32 -2.07
CA LEU A 70 -4.68 9.72 -2.45
C LEU A 70 -5.33 10.46 -1.27
N VAL A 71 -4.68 11.51 -0.77
CA VAL A 71 -5.11 12.27 0.41
C VAL A 71 -5.63 13.64 -0.03
N SER A 72 -6.74 14.08 0.54
CA SER A 72 -7.35 15.38 0.25
C SER A 72 -6.35 16.54 0.39
N ASP A 73 -6.48 17.55 -0.48
CA ASP A 73 -5.71 18.80 -0.37
C ASP A 73 -6.05 19.58 0.91
N ASN A 74 -7.25 19.38 1.47
CA ASN A 74 -7.65 19.93 2.78
C ASN A 74 -7.02 19.17 3.97
N GLY A 75 -6.25 18.11 3.70
CA GLY A 75 -5.63 17.28 4.71
C GLY A 75 -6.55 16.28 5.40
N LEU A 76 -6.12 15.80 6.55
CA LEU A 76 -6.82 14.82 7.38
C LEU A 76 -6.98 15.35 8.80
N ARG A 77 -8.21 15.32 9.31
CA ARG A 77 -8.49 15.59 10.72
C ARG A 77 -8.25 14.33 11.53
N GLY A 78 -7.69 14.49 12.74
CA GLY A 78 -7.42 13.41 13.68
C GLY A 78 -6.02 12.83 13.51
N VAL A 79 -5.88 11.51 13.66
CA VAL A 79 -4.59 10.83 13.81
C VAL A 79 -4.32 9.90 12.63
N VAL A 80 -3.11 9.95 12.12
CA VAL A 80 -2.55 8.97 11.17
C VAL A 80 -1.52 8.12 11.91
N LEU A 81 -1.71 6.81 11.96
CA LEU A 81 -0.73 5.86 12.46
C LEU A 81 0.02 5.25 11.26
N ARG A 82 1.29 5.61 11.12
CA ARG A 82 2.15 5.14 10.05
C ARG A 82 2.99 3.96 10.52
N LEU A 83 2.67 2.75 10.07
CA LEU A 83 3.34 1.52 10.50
C LEU A 83 4.71 1.31 9.83
N ALA A 84 4.95 1.93 8.68
CA ALA A 84 6.24 1.89 8.00
C ALA A 84 7.36 2.46 8.88
N LYS A 85 8.51 1.80 8.92
CA LYS A 85 9.70 2.09 9.75
C LYS A 85 9.58 1.75 11.24
N GLY A 86 8.38 1.75 11.82
CA GLY A 86 8.18 1.43 13.23
C GLY A 86 8.11 -0.08 13.46
N LEU A 87 7.14 -0.74 12.86
CA LEU A 87 6.99 -2.19 12.90
C LEU A 87 7.84 -2.81 11.78
N SER A 88 9.05 -3.26 12.09
CA SER A 88 10.04 -3.62 11.06
C SER A 88 10.82 -4.90 11.34
N GLU A 89 10.31 -5.76 12.23
CA GLU A 89 10.92 -7.05 12.53
C GLU A 89 10.80 -8.02 11.36
N LEU A 90 11.87 -8.80 11.15
CA LEU A 90 11.94 -9.92 10.21
C LEU A 90 12.58 -11.10 10.92
N LYS A 91 11.95 -12.27 10.86
CA LYS A 91 12.47 -13.50 11.47
C LYS A 91 12.34 -14.66 10.47
N CYS A 92 13.39 -15.49 10.37
CA CYS A 92 13.30 -16.81 9.79
C CYS A 92 12.89 -17.81 10.90
N LEU A 93 11.76 -18.47 10.70
CA LEU A 93 11.21 -19.43 11.68
C LEU A 93 11.60 -20.88 11.36
N GLY A 94 12.41 -21.10 10.33
CA GLY A 94 12.78 -22.45 9.86
C GLY A 94 11.85 -22.97 8.75
N ASP A 95 12.26 -24.03 8.10
CA ASP A 95 11.46 -24.73 7.05
C ASP A 95 10.84 -23.84 5.97
N GLY A 96 11.53 -22.76 5.59
CA GLY A 96 11.02 -21.82 4.60
C GLY A 96 9.91 -20.90 5.13
N VAL A 97 9.71 -20.81 6.45
CA VAL A 97 8.73 -19.90 7.07
C VAL A 97 9.42 -18.60 7.49
N ILE A 98 8.85 -17.46 7.07
CA ILE A 98 9.30 -16.13 7.46
C ILE A 98 8.16 -15.40 8.18
N TYR A 99 8.48 -14.75 9.29
CA TYR A 99 7.64 -13.73 9.90
C TYR A 99 8.13 -12.35 9.49
N ALA A 100 7.19 -11.44 9.22
CA ALA A 100 7.44 -10.04 8.93
C ALA A 100 6.41 -9.14 9.60
N ASP A 101 6.85 -8.10 10.28
CA ASP A 101 5.98 -7.03 10.73
C ASP A 101 5.31 -6.31 9.55
N ALA A 102 4.12 -5.75 9.80
CA ALA A 102 3.33 -5.05 8.79
C ALA A 102 4.04 -3.84 8.17
N GLY A 103 4.92 -3.19 8.89
CA GLY A 103 5.68 -2.01 8.45
C GLY A 103 6.92 -2.33 7.61
N VAL A 104 7.34 -3.58 7.52
CA VAL A 104 8.48 -4.01 6.69
C VAL A 104 8.23 -3.66 5.22
N SER A 105 9.17 -2.98 4.56
CA SER A 105 9.05 -2.74 3.13
C SER A 105 9.15 -4.04 2.33
N LEU A 106 8.40 -4.16 1.24
CA LEU A 106 8.45 -5.35 0.38
C LEU A 106 9.86 -5.59 -0.19
N SER A 107 10.60 -4.53 -0.50
CA SER A 107 11.99 -4.69 -0.95
C SER A 107 12.88 -5.32 0.13
N LYS A 108 12.71 -4.92 1.40
CA LYS A 108 13.45 -5.52 2.54
C LYS A 108 13.03 -6.97 2.77
N LEU A 109 11.73 -7.28 2.68
CA LEU A 109 11.21 -8.64 2.80
C LEU A 109 11.75 -9.55 1.70
N CYS A 110 11.73 -9.10 0.44
CA CYS A 110 12.29 -9.88 -0.69
C CYS A 110 13.80 -10.10 -0.54
N ALA A 111 14.56 -9.07 -0.12
CA ALA A 111 16.00 -9.20 0.12
C ALA A 111 16.32 -10.17 1.27
N PHE A 112 15.48 -10.17 2.32
CA PHE A 112 15.61 -11.12 3.42
C PHE A 112 15.31 -12.56 2.97
N ALA A 113 14.28 -12.78 2.16
CA ALA A 113 13.99 -14.08 1.57
C ALA A 113 15.16 -14.58 0.71
N LEU A 114 15.70 -13.72 -0.17
CA LEU A 114 16.89 -14.03 -0.99
C LEU A 114 18.09 -14.43 -0.12
N SER A 115 18.40 -13.68 0.95
CA SER A 115 19.55 -13.98 1.83
C SER A 115 19.39 -15.30 2.60
N ASN A 116 18.18 -15.84 2.68
CA ASN A 116 17.89 -17.15 3.26
C ASN A 116 17.64 -18.24 2.19
N ASN A 117 17.96 -17.98 0.91
CA ASN A 117 17.74 -18.90 -0.21
C ASN A 117 16.27 -19.34 -0.35
N LEU A 118 15.33 -18.41 -0.13
CA LEU A 118 13.89 -18.67 -0.17
C LEU A 118 13.24 -17.99 -1.38
N SER A 119 12.65 -18.80 -2.25
CA SER A 119 11.92 -18.42 -3.46
C SER A 119 10.41 -18.30 -3.21
N GLY A 120 9.75 -17.41 -3.94
CA GLY A 120 8.31 -17.18 -3.92
C GLY A 120 7.90 -15.72 -3.78
N LEU A 121 8.84 -14.80 -3.49
CA LEU A 121 8.60 -13.37 -3.36
C LEU A 121 9.16 -12.52 -4.52
N GLU A 122 9.69 -13.14 -5.57
CA GLU A 122 10.32 -12.44 -6.70
C GLU A 122 9.35 -11.49 -7.43
N PHE A 123 8.05 -11.79 -7.42
CA PHE A 123 7.01 -10.95 -7.99
C PHE A 123 6.85 -9.62 -7.23
N ALA A 124 7.11 -9.63 -5.92
CA ALA A 124 6.91 -8.49 -5.03
C ALA A 124 8.07 -7.49 -5.07
N TYR A 125 9.23 -7.91 -5.61
CA TYR A 125 10.41 -7.05 -5.66
C TYR A 125 10.20 -5.80 -6.52
N GLY A 126 10.42 -4.64 -5.89
CA GLY A 126 10.18 -3.34 -6.52
C GLY A 126 8.73 -2.81 -6.40
N ILE A 127 7.81 -3.51 -5.75
CA ILE A 127 6.53 -2.91 -5.33
C ILE A 127 6.82 -1.95 -4.15
N PRO A 128 6.43 -0.65 -4.23
CA PRO A 128 6.81 0.36 -3.23
C PRO A 128 5.92 0.33 -1.96
N GLY A 129 5.47 -0.84 -1.53
CA GLY A 129 4.57 -1.03 -0.38
C GLY A 129 5.26 -1.58 0.86
N THR A 130 4.48 -1.75 1.92
CA THR A 130 4.84 -2.52 3.11
C THR A 130 4.20 -3.91 3.07
N ALA A 131 4.70 -4.83 3.88
CA ALA A 131 4.18 -6.18 4.02
C ALA A 131 2.68 -6.17 4.39
N GLY A 132 2.29 -5.37 5.41
CA GLY A 132 0.88 -5.23 5.79
C GLY A 132 0.01 -4.64 4.68
N GLY A 133 0.48 -3.60 3.97
CA GLY A 133 -0.23 -3.05 2.82
C GLY A 133 -0.36 -4.05 1.66
N ALA A 134 0.65 -4.89 1.46
CA ALA A 134 0.61 -5.95 0.46
C ALA A 134 -0.39 -7.06 0.81
N ALA A 135 -0.46 -7.48 2.07
CA ALA A 135 -1.47 -8.44 2.53
C ALA A 135 -2.89 -7.86 2.43
N TYR A 136 -3.08 -6.59 2.86
CA TYR A 136 -4.37 -5.89 2.74
C TYR A 136 -4.93 -5.91 1.32
N MET A 137 -4.08 -5.64 0.34
CA MET A 137 -4.44 -5.52 -1.08
C MET A 137 -4.27 -6.83 -1.87
N ASN A 138 -3.87 -7.94 -1.23
CA ASN A 138 -3.40 -9.12 -1.96
C ASN A 138 -2.51 -8.70 -3.15
N ALA A 139 -1.45 -7.94 -2.84
CA ALA A 139 -0.60 -7.34 -3.86
C ALA A 139 -0.01 -8.41 -4.78
N GLY A 140 -0.05 -8.14 -6.07
CA GLY A 140 0.45 -9.09 -7.08
C GLY A 140 1.00 -8.38 -8.32
N ALA A 141 1.97 -9.04 -8.95
CA ALA A 141 2.59 -8.61 -10.19
C ALA A 141 3.29 -9.82 -10.86
N TYR A 142 3.45 -9.79 -12.18
CA TYR A 142 4.26 -10.76 -12.93
C TYR A 142 3.89 -12.23 -12.68
N GLY A 143 2.60 -12.52 -12.46
CA GLY A 143 2.07 -13.86 -12.29
C GLY A 143 2.07 -14.39 -10.86
N GLY A 144 2.62 -13.66 -9.87
CA GLY A 144 2.53 -13.99 -8.45
C GLY A 144 1.71 -12.98 -7.66
N GLU A 145 1.18 -13.39 -6.51
CA GLU A 145 0.46 -12.54 -5.58
C GLU A 145 0.62 -13.01 -4.13
N MET A 146 0.30 -12.16 -3.15
CA MET A 146 0.52 -12.48 -1.73
C MET A 146 -0.21 -13.75 -1.28
N LYS A 147 -1.37 -14.07 -1.85
CA LYS A 147 -2.11 -15.31 -1.54
C LYS A 147 -1.31 -16.58 -1.79
N ASP A 148 -0.31 -16.54 -2.69
CA ASP A 148 0.47 -17.70 -3.04
C ASP A 148 1.44 -18.11 -1.93
N VAL A 149 1.82 -17.14 -1.09
CA VAL A 149 2.84 -17.29 -0.04
C VAL A 149 2.37 -17.03 1.38
N LEU A 150 1.24 -16.33 1.58
CA LEU A 150 0.69 -16.07 2.91
C LEU A 150 0.16 -17.33 3.57
N CYS A 151 0.56 -17.57 4.83
CA CYS A 151 0.01 -18.59 5.71
C CYS A 151 -0.98 -18.00 6.71
N SER A 152 -0.55 -16.95 7.41
CA SER A 152 -1.41 -16.27 8.38
C SER A 152 -1.07 -14.79 8.45
N VAL A 153 -2.01 -14.00 8.99
CA VAL A 153 -1.86 -12.55 9.18
C VAL A 153 -2.39 -12.18 10.56
N SER A 154 -1.50 -11.64 11.39
CA SER A 154 -1.82 -11.10 12.71
C SER A 154 -2.40 -9.70 12.61
N HIS A 155 -3.34 -9.40 13.50
CA HIS A 155 -4.00 -8.10 13.53
C HIS A 155 -4.38 -7.70 14.95
N ILE A 156 -4.73 -6.43 15.11
CA ILE A 156 -5.35 -5.87 16.31
C ILE A 156 -6.62 -5.12 15.87
N ASN A 157 -7.69 -5.22 16.65
CA ASN A 157 -8.89 -4.42 16.44
C ASN A 157 -8.83 -3.09 17.20
N PHE A 158 -9.85 -2.22 17.02
CA PHE A 158 -9.93 -0.94 17.73
C PHE A 158 -10.25 -1.08 19.23
N ASP A 159 -10.60 -2.28 19.71
CA ASP A 159 -10.77 -2.58 21.13
C ASP A 159 -9.47 -3.00 21.79
N GLY A 160 -8.40 -3.18 21.00
CA GLY A 160 -7.09 -3.61 21.48
C GLY A 160 -6.93 -5.15 21.52
N GLU A 161 -7.90 -5.90 21.01
CA GLU A 161 -7.83 -7.35 20.97
C GLU A 161 -6.95 -7.81 19.81
N VAL A 162 -6.01 -8.69 20.10
CA VAL A 162 -5.11 -9.30 19.12
C VAL A 162 -5.76 -10.54 18.55
N GLY A 163 -5.67 -10.70 17.23
CA GLY A 163 -6.17 -11.87 16.52
C GLY A 163 -5.25 -12.29 15.38
N CYS A 164 -5.58 -13.43 14.78
CA CYS A 164 -4.87 -13.93 13.62
C CYS A 164 -5.87 -14.59 12.66
N PHE A 165 -5.72 -14.33 11.37
CA PHE A 165 -6.41 -15.10 10.34
C PHE A 165 -5.43 -16.06 9.68
N GLU A 166 -5.77 -17.33 9.70
CA GLU A 166 -5.12 -18.35 8.88
C GLU A 166 -5.52 -18.20 7.41
N LYS A 167 -4.75 -18.79 6.52
CA LYS A 167 -4.86 -18.64 5.05
C LYS A 167 -6.30 -18.72 4.53
N GLU A 168 -7.06 -19.68 5.02
CA GLU A 168 -8.44 -19.95 4.60
C GLU A 168 -9.40 -18.80 4.91
N ASN A 169 -9.09 -18.04 5.98
CA ASN A 169 -9.90 -16.92 6.46
C ASN A 169 -9.48 -15.57 5.88
N LEU A 170 -8.35 -15.50 5.16
CA LEU A 170 -7.82 -14.26 4.59
C LEU A 170 -8.66 -13.71 3.42
N LYS A 171 -9.54 -14.54 2.80
CA LYS A 171 -10.44 -14.15 1.70
C LYS A 171 -9.73 -13.34 0.59
N LEU A 172 -8.53 -13.78 0.22
CA LEU A 172 -7.66 -13.06 -0.72
C LEU A 172 -8.21 -13.14 -2.15
N GLY A 173 -8.55 -11.99 -2.69
CA GLY A 173 -9.03 -11.81 -4.05
C GLY A 173 -8.30 -10.70 -4.80
N TYR A 174 -8.80 -10.32 -5.98
CA TYR A 174 -8.21 -9.24 -6.76
C TYR A 174 -8.34 -7.90 -6.04
N ARG A 175 -7.22 -7.41 -5.50
CA ARG A 175 -7.12 -6.16 -4.73
C ARG A 175 -8.03 -6.11 -3.51
N CYS A 176 -8.25 -7.25 -2.86
CA CYS A 176 -9.01 -7.33 -1.61
C CYS A 176 -8.53 -8.47 -0.71
N SER A 177 -8.89 -8.38 0.56
CA SER A 177 -8.65 -9.37 1.60
C SER A 177 -9.76 -9.29 2.65
N ALA A 178 -9.76 -10.16 3.65
CA ALA A 178 -10.64 -10.08 4.82
C ALA A 178 -10.49 -8.77 5.61
N TYR A 179 -9.39 -8.05 5.39
CA TYR A 179 -9.11 -6.75 6.02
C TYR A 179 -9.76 -5.57 5.28
N THR A 180 -10.17 -5.76 4.02
CA THR A 180 -10.85 -4.72 3.24
C THR A 180 -12.17 -4.37 3.92
N ASP A 181 -12.39 -3.08 4.17
CA ASP A 181 -13.56 -2.52 4.85
C ASP A 181 -13.78 -3.07 6.29
N SER A 182 -12.76 -3.68 6.88
CA SER A 182 -12.78 -4.11 8.29
C SER A 182 -12.23 -3.04 9.23
N ASN A 183 -12.43 -3.25 10.53
CA ASN A 183 -11.81 -2.45 11.59
C ASN A 183 -10.54 -3.11 12.15
N LEU A 184 -9.92 -4.02 11.39
CA LEU A 184 -8.73 -4.76 11.79
C LEU A 184 -7.49 -4.08 11.23
N ILE A 185 -6.47 -3.94 12.04
CA ILE A 185 -5.18 -3.36 11.71
C ILE A 185 -4.16 -4.49 11.63
N ILE A 186 -3.61 -4.73 10.44
CA ILE A 186 -2.58 -5.76 10.25
C ILE A 186 -1.32 -5.36 10.99
N THR A 187 -0.80 -6.27 11.82
CA THR A 187 0.41 -6.07 12.62
C THR A 187 1.58 -6.91 12.16
N GLY A 188 1.33 -8.10 11.60
CA GLY A 188 2.37 -9.01 11.11
C GLY A 188 1.84 -10.05 10.14
N LEU A 189 2.76 -10.71 9.45
CA LEU A 189 2.49 -11.74 8.45
C LEU A 189 3.41 -12.93 8.65
N THR A 190 2.86 -14.14 8.46
CA THR A 190 3.64 -15.36 8.31
C THR A 190 3.54 -15.84 6.88
N LEU A 191 4.70 -16.07 6.25
CA LEU A 191 4.81 -16.51 4.86
C LEU A 191 5.49 -17.87 4.79
N LYS A 192 5.03 -18.73 3.91
CA LYS A 192 5.67 -20.00 3.55
C LYS A 192 6.27 -19.89 2.17
N LEU A 193 7.58 -20.00 2.09
CA LEU A 193 8.39 -19.92 0.89
C LEU A 193 9.05 -21.28 0.61
N LYS A 194 9.63 -21.44 -0.57
CA LYS A 194 10.31 -22.65 -0.99
C LYS A 194 11.83 -22.43 -0.96
N ASN A 195 12.58 -23.46 -0.61
CA ASN A 195 14.03 -23.43 -0.82
C ASN A 195 14.33 -23.27 -2.32
N GLY A 196 15.30 -22.44 -2.65
CA GLY A 196 15.72 -22.18 -4.03
C GLY A 196 17.19 -21.84 -4.11
N ASP A 197 17.68 -21.69 -5.33
CA ASP A 197 19.04 -21.25 -5.59
C ASP A 197 19.12 -19.72 -5.52
N TYR A 198 20.14 -19.19 -4.85
CA TYR A 198 20.34 -17.75 -4.67
C TYR A 198 20.42 -16.98 -5.99
N ASP A 199 21.19 -17.50 -6.96
CA ASP A 199 21.41 -16.79 -8.22
C ASP A 199 20.15 -16.84 -9.11
N GLU A 200 19.41 -17.95 -9.09
CA GLU A 200 18.11 -18.05 -9.80
C GLU A 200 17.07 -17.06 -9.22
N ILE A 201 16.93 -17.02 -7.89
CA ILE A 201 16.02 -16.08 -7.21
C ILE A 201 16.40 -14.63 -7.55
N LYS A 202 17.69 -14.30 -7.43
CA LYS A 202 18.22 -12.97 -7.74
C LYS A 202 18.01 -12.59 -9.19
N ALA A 203 18.23 -13.52 -10.12
CA ALA A 203 17.98 -13.30 -11.55
C ALA A 203 16.49 -13.00 -11.81
N ALA A 204 15.58 -13.77 -11.20
CA ALA A 204 14.12 -13.56 -11.32
C ALA A 204 13.68 -12.21 -10.73
N MET A 205 14.19 -11.83 -9.54
CA MET A 205 13.97 -10.52 -8.94
C MET A 205 14.42 -9.37 -9.86
N ASN A 206 15.63 -9.47 -10.42
CA ASN A 206 16.19 -8.47 -11.33
C ASN A 206 15.38 -8.39 -12.64
N LEU A 207 14.95 -9.53 -13.19
CA LEU A 207 14.10 -9.58 -14.38
C LEU A 207 12.79 -8.83 -14.13
N ASN A 208 12.11 -9.08 -13.02
CA ASN A 208 10.86 -8.41 -12.66
C ASN A 208 11.06 -6.90 -12.41
N LEU A 209 12.16 -6.52 -11.74
CA LEU A 209 12.51 -5.12 -11.55
C LEU A 209 12.77 -4.41 -12.89
N ASN A 210 13.49 -5.03 -13.82
CA ASN A 210 13.76 -4.47 -15.14
C ASN A 210 12.48 -4.33 -15.97
N LYS A 211 11.58 -5.33 -15.95
CA LYS A 211 10.25 -5.23 -16.56
C LYS A 211 9.44 -4.06 -15.98
N ARG A 212 9.55 -3.83 -14.66
CA ARG A 212 8.89 -2.70 -13.98
C ARG A 212 9.48 -1.37 -14.44
N LYS A 213 10.80 -1.22 -14.42
CA LYS A 213 11.51 0.00 -14.86
C LYS A 213 11.19 0.35 -16.32
N SER A 214 11.10 -0.66 -17.19
CA SER A 214 10.82 -0.42 -18.62
C SER A 214 9.36 -0.05 -18.92
N LYS A 215 8.40 -0.55 -18.10
CA LYS A 215 6.96 -0.42 -18.40
C LYS A 215 6.21 0.56 -17.49
N GLN A 216 6.75 0.97 -16.35
CA GLN A 216 6.08 1.84 -15.39
C GLN A 216 6.81 3.17 -15.25
N PRO A 217 6.09 4.28 -15.01
CA PRO A 217 6.65 5.63 -14.90
C PRO A 217 7.27 5.87 -13.51
N LEU A 218 8.30 5.09 -13.15
CA LEU A 218 8.91 5.12 -11.81
C LEU A 218 9.68 6.42 -11.54
N GLU A 219 9.96 7.20 -12.56
CA GLU A 219 10.59 8.52 -12.53
C GLU A 219 9.66 9.63 -12.01
N TYR A 220 8.35 9.37 -11.97
CA TYR A 220 7.35 10.32 -11.48
C TYR A 220 6.62 9.79 -10.24
N PRO A 221 6.24 10.69 -9.31
CA PRO A 221 5.38 10.33 -8.19
C PRO A 221 4.02 9.81 -8.68
N SER A 222 3.56 8.69 -8.10
CA SER A 222 2.26 8.09 -8.39
C SER A 222 1.86 7.12 -7.27
N ALA A 223 0.63 6.65 -7.26
CA ALA A 223 0.14 5.60 -6.37
C ALA A 223 -0.06 4.25 -7.09
N GLY A 224 0.74 3.97 -8.14
CA GLY A 224 0.61 2.77 -8.93
C GLY A 224 -0.48 2.87 -10.01
N SER A 225 -1.03 1.73 -10.41
CA SER A 225 -2.14 1.66 -11.37
C SER A 225 -3.42 2.18 -10.73
N THR A 226 -3.98 3.26 -11.30
CA THR A 226 -5.09 4.00 -10.70
C THR A 226 -6.43 3.31 -10.91
N PHE A 227 -6.58 2.59 -12.02
CA PHE A 227 -7.87 2.02 -12.43
C PHE A 227 -7.91 0.51 -12.20
N LYS A 228 -9.00 0.01 -11.59
CA LYS A 228 -9.26 -1.43 -11.49
C LYS A 228 -9.45 -2.02 -12.89
N ARG A 229 -9.04 -3.27 -13.04
CA ARG A 229 -9.21 -4.00 -14.31
C ARG A 229 -10.69 -4.35 -14.50
N PRO A 230 -11.33 -3.93 -15.59
CA PRO A 230 -12.67 -4.42 -15.95
C PRO A 230 -12.61 -5.90 -16.34
N VAL A 231 -13.73 -6.59 -16.19
CA VAL A 231 -13.84 -8.00 -16.60
C VAL A 231 -13.59 -8.10 -18.11
N GLY A 232 -12.68 -8.98 -18.51
CA GLY A 232 -12.34 -9.21 -19.91
C GLY A 232 -11.43 -8.16 -20.56
N TYR A 233 -11.05 -7.07 -19.87
CA TYR A 233 -10.26 -5.99 -20.44
C TYR A 233 -9.07 -5.59 -19.56
N PHE A 234 -8.14 -4.85 -20.15
CA PHE A 234 -7.05 -4.18 -19.45
C PHE A 234 -7.32 -2.68 -19.41
N ALA A 235 -7.48 -2.09 -18.21
CA ALA A 235 -7.78 -0.65 -18.08
C ALA A 235 -6.79 0.23 -18.86
N GLY A 236 -5.49 -0.02 -18.75
CA GLY A 236 -4.47 0.72 -19.50
C GLY A 236 -4.66 0.64 -21.03
N GLY A 237 -5.06 -0.53 -21.56
CA GLY A 237 -5.34 -0.70 -22.99
C GLY A 237 -6.55 0.11 -23.46
N LEU A 238 -7.62 0.14 -22.66
CA LEU A 238 -8.81 0.95 -22.97
C LEU A 238 -8.49 2.45 -22.94
N ILE A 239 -7.71 2.90 -21.96
CA ILE A 239 -7.29 4.30 -21.84
C ILE A 239 -6.40 4.71 -23.03
N GLU A 240 -5.52 3.82 -23.48
CA GLU A 240 -4.67 4.03 -24.65
C GLU A 240 -5.49 4.09 -25.94
N GLN A 241 -6.49 3.23 -26.12
CA GLN A 241 -7.44 3.27 -27.25
C GLN A 241 -8.24 4.57 -27.29
N CYS A 242 -8.50 5.21 -26.14
CA CYS A 242 -9.10 6.54 -26.08
C CYS A 242 -8.13 7.68 -26.43
N GLY A 243 -6.86 7.40 -26.72
CA GLY A 243 -5.85 8.41 -27.04
C GLY A 243 -5.47 9.30 -25.85
N LEU A 244 -5.59 8.80 -24.60
CA LEU A 244 -5.45 9.62 -23.39
C LEU A 244 -4.05 9.65 -22.80
N LYS A 245 -3.06 8.96 -23.36
CA LYS A 245 -1.66 9.08 -22.94
C LYS A 245 -1.18 10.54 -23.07
N GLY A 246 -0.50 11.04 -22.03
CA GLY A 246 -0.02 12.43 -21.96
C GLY A 246 -1.11 13.48 -21.69
N TYR A 247 -2.40 13.07 -21.60
CA TYR A 247 -3.46 14.01 -21.26
C TYR A 247 -3.33 14.47 -19.81
N SER A 248 -3.37 15.79 -19.58
CA SER A 248 -3.11 16.42 -18.30
C SER A 248 -4.27 17.27 -17.82
N ILE A 249 -4.45 17.34 -16.51
CA ILE A 249 -5.28 18.33 -15.80
C ILE A 249 -4.45 18.88 -14.65
N GLY A 250 -4.18 20.18 -14.66
CA GLY A 250 -3.24 20.79 -13.70
C GLY A 250 -1.87 20.10 -13.75
N GLY A 251 -1.36 19.69 -12.59
CA GLY A 251 -0.11 18.95 -12.47
C GLY A 251 -0.24 17.43 -12.63
N ALA A 252 -1.45 16.89 -12.79
CA ALA A 252 -1.69 15.45 -12.98
C ALA A 252 -1.73 15.07 -14.47
N GLU A 253 -1.13 13.93 -14.83
CA GLU A 253 -1.05 13.45 -16.21
C GLU A 253 -1.29 11.94 -16.31
N VAL A 254 -1.98 11.49 -17.37
CA VAL A 254 -2.00 10.07 -17.75
C VAL A 254 -0.62 9.72 -18.31
N SER A 255 0.10 8.81 -17.69
CA SER A 255 1.46 8.48 -18.08
C SER A 255 1.54 8.01 -19.54
N GLU A 256 2.45 8.58 -20.31
CA GLU A 256 2.76 8.11 -21.67
C GLU A 256 3.35 6.70 -21.67
N LYS A 257 4.09 6.34 -20.61
CA LYS A 257 4.75 5.04 -20.50
C LYS A 257 3.76 3.91 -20.15
N HIS A 258 2.73 4.20 -19.33
CA HIS A 258 1.71 3.24 -18.94
C HIS A 258 0.37 3.93 -18.67
N ALA A 259 -0.56 3.84 -19.59
CA ALA A 259 -1.83 4.57 -19.53
C ALA A 259 -2.71 4.26 -18.30
N GLY A 260 -2.49 3.15 -17.59
CA GLY A 260 -3.17 2.85 -16.33
C GLY A 260 -2.66 3.65 -15.13
N PHE A 261 -1.58 4.43 -15.29
CA PHE A 261 -1.01 5.28 -14.24
C PHE A 261 -1.37 6.73 -14.45
N ILE A 262 -1.80 7.39 -13.39
CA ILE A 262 -1.77 8.85 -13.29
C ILE A 262 -0.52 9.22 -12.50
N ILE A 263 0.23 10.18 -13.01
CA ILE A 263 1.48 10.66 -12.44
C ILE A 263 1.37 12.13 -12.04
N ASN A 264 2.17 12.53 -11.06
CA ASN A 264 2.37 13.91 -10.70
C ASN A 264 3.60 14.44 -11.48
N LYS A 265 3.35 15.29 -12.47
CA LYS A 265 4.42 15.91 -13.31
C LYS A 265 5.11 17.08 -12.60
N GLY A 266 4.58 17.48 -11.45
CA GLY A 266 5.03 18.58 -10.63
C GLY A 266 3.88 19.46 -10.21
N GLY A 267 3.73 19.68 -8.90
CA GLY A 267 2.71 20.55 -8.32
C GLY A 267 1.26 20.06 -8.48
N ALA A 268 1.04 18.78 -8.77
CA ALA A 268 -0.32 18.24 -8.84
C ALA A 268 -1.02 18.35 -7.50
N THR A 269 -2.27 18.81 -7.54
CA THR A 269 -3.19 18.74 -6.41
C THR A 269 -3.97 17.43 -6.45
N THR A 270 -4.54 17.04 -5.32
CA THR A 270 -5.46 15.89 -5.27
C THR A 270 -6.69 16.13 -6.14
N ASN A 271 -7.15 17.37 -6.22
CA ASN A 271 -8.27 17.74 -7.09
C ASN A 271 -7.94 17.57 -8.58
N ASP A 272 -6.71 17.88 -9.01
CA ASP A 272 -6.25 17.61 -10.38
C ASP A 272 -6.33 16.12 -10.70
N VAL A 273 -5.82 15.28 -9.79
CA VAL A 273 -5.84 13.81 -9.93
C VAL A 273 -7.27 13.28 -10.02
N LEU A 274 -8.16 13.72 -9.12
CA LEU A 274 -9.58 13.29 -9.11
C LEU A 274 -10.30 13.74 -10.39
N SER A 275 -10.05 14.96 -10.85
CA SER A 275 -10.64 15.50 -12.09
C SER A 275 -10.17 14.69 -13.30
N LEU A 276 -8.88 14.34 -13.33
CA LEU A 276 -8.31 13.51 -14.39
C LEU A 276 -8.87 12.08 -14.36
N ILE A 277 -9.02 11.47 -13.18
CA ILE A 277 -9.65 10.15 -13.01
C ILE A 277 -11.07 10.17 -13.60
N LYS A 278 -11.88 11.15 -13.20
CA LYS A 278 -13.26 11.29 -13.69
C LYS A 278 -13.34 11.49 -15.21
N TYR A 279 -12.44 12.31 -15.74
CA TYR A 279 -12.37 12.52 -17.19
C TYR A 279 -12.04 11.21 -17.94
N VAL A 280 -11.01 10.48 -17.48
CA VAL A 280 -10.60 9.19 -18.06
C VAL A 280 -11.74 8.16 -18.00
N GLN A 281 -12.42 8.06 -16.84
CA GLN A 281 -13.56 7.15 -16.67
C GLN A 281 -14.66 7.45 -17.68
N ASN A 282 -15.07 8.72 -17.82
CA ASN A 282 -16.12 9.12 -18.74
C ASN A 282 -15.76 8.79 -20.21
N LYS A 283 -14.50 9.00 -20.61
CA LYS A 283 -14.04 8.70 -21.98
C LYS A 283 -14.01 7.20 -22.25
N VAL A 284 -13.53 6.40 -21.30
CA VAL A 284 -13.49 4.93 -21.44
C VAL A 284 -14.90 4.34 -21.44
N LEU A 285 -15.79 4.79 -20.56
CA LEU A 285 -17.19 4.36 -20.56
C LEU A 285 -17.89 4.65 -21.88
N SER A 286 -17.65 5.83 -22.45
CA SER A 286 -18.17 6.20 -23.77
C SER A 286 -17.64 5.29 -24.89
N LEU A 287 -16.37 4.84 -24.82
CA LEU A 287 -15.77 3.93 -25.81
C LEU A 287 -16.42 2.54 -25.78
N ILE A 288 -16.65 1.99 -24.60
CA ILE A 288 -17.16 0.62 -24.44
C ILE A 288 -18.69 0.53 -24.42
N HIS A 289 -19.39 1.64 -24.68
CA HIS A 289 -20.86 1.73 -24.68
C HIS A 289 -21.54 1.19 -23.41
N ILE A 290 -20.86 1.24 -22.28
CA ILE A 290 -21.49 0.98 -21.00
C ILE A 290 -22.28 2.24 -20.65
N SER A 291 -23.58 2.26 -21.01
CA SER A 291 -24.54 3.17 -20.39
C SER A 291 -24.56 2.89 -18.90
N GLU A 292 -24.52 3.96 -18.09
CA GLU A 292 -24.71 3.80 -16.65
C GLU A 292 -25.98 2.98 -16.41
N PRO A 293 -25.96 2.00 -15.49
CA PRO A 293 -27.20 1.37 -15.05
C PRO A 293 -28.08 2.46 -14.48
N THR A 294 -29.24 2.67 -15.11
CA THR A 294 -30.34 3.53 -14.63
C THR A 294 -30.82 3.10 -13.25
#